data_757c7184280bdf9331edb96b7d46de86
#
_entry.id   757c7184280bdf9331edb96b7d46de86
#
_cell.length_a   1.000
_cell.length_b   1.000
_cell.length_c   1.000
_cell.angle_alpha   90.00
_cell.angle_beta   90.00
_cell.angle_gamma   90.00
#
_symmetry.space_group_name_H-M   'P 1'
#
loop_
_entity.id
_entity.type
_entity.pdbx_description
1 polymer ?
#
loop_
_entity_poly.entity_id
_entity_poly.type
_entity_poly.pdbx_seq_one_letter_code
_entity_poly.pdbx_strand_id
1 'polypeptide(L)'
;KPDLIPNSVKLDSNENYVMPKQFQNDVITSAKKNSDVREYPLGRIDNLIKVISKFTKVPISMIGVGNGSDQILDLILSNFASKQTKVLTSKPTFGFFEERCKLYSIPLIAIPFSDEMKLNIKDFVTQSKNADILYLDSPNNPTGFQFSKIELQKLIKSFNGLVIIDEAYGEFSEYSLASMVKNHDNLIVVQTLSKSFGLAGLRLGYFIANKKFTDAFMNVLQYPYPLSTITIESGILALEKFELMKKIVTDIKIERKRIIETLQKYDSFQVFDSKANFVLFDAHGSYKRVYSALAEQGISIRKLGKIGNHKGCLRVTIGTKEMNSKFLLAIRDLLG
;
A
#
# COMPACT_ATOMS: atom_id res chain seq x y z
N LYS A 1 15.44 7.53 -12.57
CA LYS A 1 15.63 7.02 -11.19
C LYS A 1 16.82 7.77 -10.64
N PRO A 2 16.77 8.34 -9.42
CA PRO A 2 17.99 8.87 -8.81
C PRO A 2 18.94 7.68 -8.61
N ASP A 3 20.20 7.85 -9.01
CA ASP A 3 21.25 6.88 -8.73
C ASP A 3 21.35 6.71 -7.21
N LEU A 4 21.48 5.47 -6.75
CA LEU A 4 21.66 5.17 -5.34
C LEU A 4 22.99 5.76 -4.89
N ILE A 5 22.95 6.90 -4.22
CA ILE A 5 24.14 7.48 -3.60
C ILE A 5 24.49 6.58 -2.39
N PRO A 6 25.69 6.03 -2.32
CA PRO A 6 26.13 5.27 -1.15
C PRO A 6 25.90 6.08 0.14
N ASN A 7 25.34 5.45 1.18
CA ASN A 7 24.97 6.07 2.46
C ASN A 7 23.81 7.08 2.41
N SER A 8 22.99 7.08 1.34
CA SER A 8 21.81 7.94 1.27
C SER A 8 20.71 7.49 2.24
N VAL A 9 19.98 8.48 2.76
CA VAL A 9 18.75 8.29 3.55
C VAL A 9 17.58 8.14 2.59
N LYS A 10 17.11 6.91 2.37
CA LYS A 10 16.05 6.60 1.39
C LYS A 10 14.66 6.67 2.03
N LEU A 11 13.90 7.73 1.74
CA LEU A 11 12.55 8.01 2.26
C LEU A 11 11.54 8.29 1.13
N ASP A 12 11.70 7.68 -0.04
CA ASP A 12 10.92 8.00 -1.26
C ASP A 12 9.90 6.91 -1.68
N SER A 13 10.10 5.66 -1.26
CA SER A 13 9.38 4.50 -1.83
C SER A 13 8.49 3.74 -0.84
N ASN A 14 8.25 4.31 0.33
CA ASN A 14 7.41 3.73 1.39
C ASN A 14 7.91 2.34 1.84
N GLU A 15 9.22 2.11 1.78
CA GLU A 15 9.86 0.92 2.32
C GLU A 15 10.00 1.02 3.84
N ASN A 16 10.00 -0.10 4.55
CA ASN A 16 10.05 -0.12 6.01
C ASN A 16 11.47 -0.46 6.51
N TYR A 17 12.28 0.56 6.70
CA TYR A 17 13.62 0.43 7.29
C TYR A 17 13.62 0.36 8.83
N VAL A 18 12.48 0.54 9.48
CA VAL A 18 12.33 0.37 10.93
C VAL A 18 12.35 -1.12 11.30
N MET A 19 11.99 -2.00 10.36
CA MET A 19 12.13 -3.45 10.53
C MET A 19 13.59 -3.82 10.73
N PRO A 20 13.95 -4.51 11.84
CA PRO A 20 15.36 -4.83 12.15
C PRO A 20 16.02 -5.68 11.05
N LYS A 21 17.29 -5.38 10.75
CA LYS A 21 18.07 -6.18 9.79
C LYS A 21 18.18 -7.65 10.19
N GLN A 22 18.18 -7.94 11.49
CA GLN A 22 18.16 -9.32 12.00
C GLN A 22 16.91 -10.08 11.54
N PHE A 23 15.74 -9.43 11.52
CA PHE A 23 14.51 -10.05 10.99
C PHE A 23 14.69 -10.46 9.52
N GLN A 24 15.29 -9.63 8.68
CA GLN A 24 15.59 -9.99 7.29
C GLN A 24 16.52 -11.19 7.19
N ASN A 25 17.57 -11.22 8.02
CA ASN A 25 18.52 -12.34 8.07
C ASN A 25 17.82 -13.63 8.48
N ASP A 26 16.95 -13.58 9.49
CA ASP A 26 16.17 -14.74 9.96
C ASP A 26 15.28 -15.28 8.86
N VAL A 27 14.56 -14.37 8.15
CA VAL A 27 13.64 -14.71 7.05
C VAL A 27 14.38 -15.41 5.92
N ILE A 28 15.53 -14.87 5.48
CA ILE A 28 16.34 -15.46 4.40
C ILE A 28 16.99 -16.75 4.83
N THR A 29 17.50 -16.84 6.06
CA THR A 29 18.12 -18.06 6.59
C THR A 29 17.10 -19.21 6.68
N SER A 30 15.88 -18.91 7.15
CA SER A 30 14.78 -19.89 7.18
C SER A 30 14.43 -20.36 5.78
N ALA A 31 14.28 -19.43 4.85
CA ALA A 31 13.97 -19.76 3.46
C ALA A 31 15.05 -20.65 2.84
N LYS A 32 16.34 -20.32 3.04
CA LYS A 32 17.46 -21.15 2.57
C LYS A 32 17.41 -22.58 3.15
N LYS A 33 17.09 -22.73 4.43
CA LYS A 33 17.04 -24.05 5.10
C LYS A 33 15.88 -24.92 4.57
N ASN A 34 14.76 -24.29 4.24
CA ASN A 34 13.51 -24.99 3.91
C ASN A 34 13.23 -25.07 2.40
N SER A 35 14.15 -24.58 1.55
CA SER A 35 13.95 -24.52 0.10
C SER A 35 15.02 -25.29 -0.67
N ASP A 36 14.58 -26.00 -1.70
CA ASP A 36 15.44 -26.40 -2.82
C ASP A 36 15.01 -25.61 -4.05
N VAL A 37 15.89 -24.73 -4.53
CA VAL A 37 15.58 -23.83 -5.66
C VAL A 37 15.57 -24.54 -7.01
N ARG A 38 15.92 -25.83 -7.06
CA ARG A 38 15.82 -26.68 -8.24
C ARG A 38 14.40 -27.19 -8.49
N GLU A 39 13.52 -27.13 -7.45
CA GLU A 39 12.18 -27.68 -7.46
C GLU A 39 11.12 -26.60 -7.60
N TYR A 40 10.05 -26.92 -8.31
CA TYR A 40 8.83 -26.12 -8.26
C TYR A 40 8.19 -26.18 -6.85
N PRO A 41 7.55 -25.09 -6.40
CA PRO A 41 7.00 -24.98 -5.03
C PRO A 41 5.70 -25.78 -4.82
N LEU A 42 5.68 -27.05 -5.21
CA LEU A 42 4.51 -27.93 -5.12
C LEU A 42 4.01 -28.04 -3.66
N GLY A 43 2.71 -27.76 -3.43
CA GLY A 43 2.07 -27.85 -2.12
C GLY A 43 2.50 -26.77 -1.10
N ARG A 44 3.52 -25.97 -1.39
CA ARG A 44 4.03 -24.94 -0.46
C ARG A 44 3.11 -23.73 -0.35
N ILE A 45 2.42 -23.39 -1.43
CA ILE A 45 1.43 -22.31 -1.45
C ILE A 45 0.31 -22.59 -0.45
N ASP A 46 -0.14 -23.82 -0.33
CA ASP A 46 -1.18 -24.21 0.64
C ASP A 46 -0.73 -23.93 2.10
N ASN A 47 0.55 -24.19 2.40
CA ASN A 47 1.10 -23.88 3.72
C ASN A 47 1.14 -22.37 3.98
N LEU A 48 1.54 -21.57 3.00
CA LEU A 48 1.49 -20.12 3.08
C LEU A 48 0.06 -19.62 3.33
N ILE A 49 -0.92 -20.12 2.56
CA ILE A 49 -2.34 -19.78 2.72
C ILE A 49 -2.85 -20.13 4.12
N LYS A 50 -2.45 -21.28 4.69
CA LYS A 50 -2.79 -21.64 6.08
C LYS A 50 -2.25 -20.63 7.08
N VAL A 51 -1.03 -20.13 6.89
CA VAL A 51 -0.43 -19.12 7.78
C VAL A 51 -1.10 -17.75 7.59
N ILE A 52 -1.40 -17.34 6.36
CA ILE A 52 -2.20 -16.12 6.09
C ILE A 52 -3.58 -16.24 6.76
N SER A 53 -4.23 -17.40 6.69
CA SER A 53 -5.52 -17.65 7.33
C SER A 53 -5.47 -17.45 8.84
N LYS A 54 -4.43 -17.96 9.51
CA LYS A 54 -4.21 -17.74 10.94
C LYS A 54 -3.99 -16.26 11.28
N PHE A 55 -3.20 -15.56 10.46
CA PHE A 55 -2.91 -14.14 10.63
C PHE A 55 -4.16 -13.27 10.44
N THR A 56 -4.91 -13.49 9.36
CA THR A 56 -6.09 -12.68 8.99
C THR A 56 -7.38 -13.12 9.67
N LYS A 57 -7.41 -14.32 10.26
CA LYS A 57 -8.60 -14.99 10.82
C LYS A 57 -9.72 -15.19 9.79
N VAL A 58 -9.34 -15.43 8.54
CA VAL A 58 -10.24 -15.66 7.41
C VAL A 58 -10.05 -17.11 6.92
N PRO A 59 -11.12 -17.81 6.47
CA PRO A 59 -11.00 -19.17 5.95
C PRO A 59 -10.02 -19.30 4.79
N ILE A 60 -9.27 -20.42 4.74
CA ILE A 60 -8.29 -20.70 3.67
C ILE A 60 -8.88 -20.59 2.26
N SER A 61 -10.16 -21.01 2.10
CA SER A 61 -10.87 -20.98 0.81
C SER A 61 -11.18 -19.57 0.29
N MET A 62 -10.92 -18.53 1.09
CA MET A 62 -11.14 -17.13 0.75
C MET A 62 -9.84 -16.38 0.50
N ILE A 63 -8.69 -17.05 0.47
CA ILE A 63 -7.37 -16.43 0.37
C ILE A 63 -6.69 -16.86 -0.92
N GLY A 64 -6.25 -15.89 -1.72
CA GLY A 64 -5.37 -16.12 -2.86
C GLY A 64 -4.08 -15.33 -2.73
N VAL A 65 -3.05 -15.76 -3.44
CA VAL A 65 -1.70 -15.16 -3.37
C VAL A 65 -1.20 -14.73 -4.75
N GLY A 66 -0.26 -13.79 -4.79
CA GLY A 66 0.35 -13.33 -6.03
C GLY A 66 1.72 -12.68 -5.83
N ASN A 67 2.39 -12.42 -6.93
CA ASN A 67 3.71 -11.77 -6.97
C ASN A 67 3.59 -10.26 -6.70
N GLY A 68 3.36 -9.91 -5.44
CA GLY A 68 2.95 -8.60 -4.98
C GLY A 68 1.45 -8.33 -5.22
N SER A 69 0.91 -7.32 -4.53
CA SER A 69 -0.43 -6.81 -4.80
C SER A 69 -0.58 -6.31 -6.25
N ASP A 70 0.50 -5.84 -6.86
CA ASP A 70 0.52 -5.34 -8.23
C ASP A 70 0.07 -6.41 -9.25
N GLN A 71 0.59 -7.64 -9.16
CA GLN A 71 0.16 -8.73 -10.03
C GLN A 71 -1.31 -9.09 -9.81
N ILE A 72 -1.76 -9.10 -8.56
CA ILE A 72 -3.16 -9.40 -8.23
C ILE A 72 -4.08 -8.37 -8.87
N LEU A 73 -3.79 -7.08 -8.69
CA LEU A 73 -4.58 -5.99 -9.30
C LEU A 73 -4.55 -6.04 -10.82
N ASP A 74 -3.39 -6.34 -11.42
CA ASP A 74 -3.25 -6.47 -12.86
C ASP A 74 -4.07 -7.62 -13.44
N LEU A 75 -4.04 -8.80 -12.81
CA LEU A 75 -4.85 -9.95 -13.21
C LEU A 75 -6.36 -9.68 -13.04
N ILE A 76 -6.78 -8.97 -11.99
CA ILE A 76 -8.18 -8.58 -11.83
C ILE A 76 -8.60 -7.65 -12.97
N LEU A 77 -7.85 -6.59 -13.25
CA LEU A 77 -8.18 -5.64 -14.30
C LEU A 77 -8.19 -6.29 -15.69
N SER A 78 -7.17 -7.07 -16.02
CA SER A 78 -7.03 -7.68 -17.36
C SER A 78 -8.10 -8.73 -17.67
N ASN A 79 -8.73 -9.32 -16.63
CA ASN A 79 -9.70 -10.42 -16.82
C ASN A 79 -11.16 -10.02 -16.49
N PHE A 80 -11.37 -9.04 -15.62
CA PHE A 80 -12.72 -8.64 -15.19
C PHE A 80 -13.15 -7.26 -15.69
N ALA A 81 -12.25 -6.52 -16.37
CA ALA A 81 -12.56 -5.21 -16.93
C ALA A 81 -12.29 -5.16 -18.45
N SER A 82 -12.97 -4.25 -19.12
CA SER A 82 -12.86 -3.99 -20.56
C SER A 82 -12.98 -2.49 -20.83
N LYS A 83 -12.95 -2.09 -22.10
CA LYS A 83 -13.19 -0.70 -22.52
C LYS A 83 -14.59 -0.16 -22.14
N GLN A 84 -15.55 -1.04 -21.89
CA GLN A 84 -16.91 -0.67 -21.47
C GLN A 84 -17.03 -0.58 -19.95
N THR A 85 -16.13 -1.23 -19.22
CA THR A 85 -16.12 -1.24 -17.75
C THR A 85 -15.70 0.11 -17.20
N LYS A 86 -16.49 0.71 -16.34
CA LYS A 86 -16.18 1.97 -15.66
C LYS A 86 -15.72 1.72 -14.24
N VAL A 87 -14.53 2.23 -13.91
CA VAL A 87 -13.95 2.11 -12.57
C VAL A 87 -14.10 3.42 -11.82
N LEU A 88 -14.80 3.39 -10.69
CA LEU A 88 -14.90 4.50 -9.74
C LEU A 88 -13.70 4.46 -8.79
N THR A 89 -12.98 5.56 -8.66
CA THR A 89 -11.81 5.66 -7.78
C THR A 89 -11.58 7.10 -7.31
N SER A 90 -10.62 7.31 -6.43
CA SER A 90 -10.16 8.64 -6.01
C SER A 90 -9.11 9.21 -6.98
N LYS A 91 -8.89 10.52 -6.94
CA LYS A 91 -7.79 11.18 -7.66
C LYS A 91 -7.08 12.20 -6.76
N PRO A 92 -5.80 11.96 -6.41
CA PRO A 92 -4.95 10.84 -6.86
C PRO A 92 -5.33 9.51 -6.21
N THR A 93 -4.86 8.43 -6.83
CA THR A 93 -4.86 7.06 -6.32
C THR A 93 -3.52 6.40 -6.61
N PHE A 94 -3.35 5.11 -6.34
CA PHE A 94 -2.13 4.37 -6.62
C PHE A 94 -1.78 4.41 -8.11
N GLY A 95 -0.67 5.06 -8.45
CA GLY A 95 -0.31 5.35 -9.85
C GLY A 95 -0.19 4.12 -10.74
N PHE A 96 0.28 2.97 -10.22
CA PHE A 96 0.30 1.71 -10.97
C PHE A 96 -1.11 1.28 -11.40
N PHE A 97 -2.11 1.41 -10.52
CA PHE A 97 -3.50 1.08 -10.87
C PHE A 97 -4.03 1.98 -12.00
N GLU A 98 -3.78 3.30 -11.92
CA GLU A 98 -4.14 4.24 -13.00
C GLU A 98 -3.44 3.86 -14.32
N GLU A 99 -2.15 3.53 -14.28
CA GLU A 99 -1.38 3.11 -15.46
C GLU A 99 -1.93 1.83 -16.08
N ARG A 100 -2.38 0.86 -15.27
CA ARG A 100 -3.01 -0.38 -15.76
C ARG A 100 -4.37 -0.11 -16.40
N CYS A 101 -5.21 0.72 -15.78
CA CYS A 101 -6.47 1.15 -16.39
C CYS A 101 -6.23 1.84 -17.74
N LYS A 102 -5.23 2.70 -17.83
CA LYS A 102 -4.85 3.34 -19.10
C LYS A 102 -4.36 2.33 -20.12
N LEU A 103 -3.51 1.38 -19.74
CA LEU A 103 -2.99 0.33 -20.61
C LEU A 103 -4.12 -0.51 -21.24
N TYR A 104 -5.11 -0.87 -20.43
CA TYR A 104 -6.26 -1.68 -20.86
C TYR A 104 -7.41 -0.83 -21.43
N SER A 105 -7.22 0.49 -21.56
CA SER A 105 -8.24 1.43 -22.03
C SER A 105 -9.52 1.39 -21.19
N ILE A 106 -9.40 1.19 -19.89
CA ILE A 106 -10.51 1.15 -18.92
C ILE A 106 -10.81 2.57 -18.44
N PRO A 107 -12.04 3.09 -18.65
CA PRO A 107 -12.44 4.42 -18.21
C PRO A 107 -12.47 4.56 -16.67
N LEU A 108 -11.95 5.67 -16.16
CA LEU A 108 -12.00 6.03 -14.75
C LEU A 108 -13.03 7.13 -14.49
N ILE A 109 -13.88 6.92 -13.48
CA ILE A 109 -14.68 7.95 -12.82
C ILE A 109 -13.89 8.33 -11.56
N ALA A 110 -13.15 9.44 -11.61
CA ALA A 110 -12.21 9.81 -10.57
C ALA A 110 -12.77 10.94 -9.69
N ILE A 111 -12.93 10.67 -8.40
CA ILE A 111 -13.37 11.67 -7.40
C ILE A 111 -12.14 12.43 -6.88
N PRO A 112 -12.09 13.76 -7.07
CA PRO A 112 -10.96 14.56 -6.61
C PRO A 112 -10.95 14.68 -5.08
N PHE A 113 -9.76 14.78 -4.50
CA PHE A 113 -9.58 15.20 -3.11
C PHE A 113 -9.88 16.70 -2.95
N SER A 114 -10.38 17.08 -1.78
CA SER A 114 -10.48 18.48 -1.36
C SER A 114 -9.09 19.09 -1.11
N ASP A 115 -9.06 20.40 -0.85
CA ASP A 115 -7.81 21.10 -0.49
C ASP A 115 -7.24 20.65 0.89
N GLU A 116 -8.06 20.03 1.75
CA GLU A 116 -7.59 19.42 3.00
C GLU A 116 -7.16 17.94 2.81
N MET A 117 -7.01 17.48 1.58
CA MET A 117 -6.71 16.08 1.22
C MET A 117 -7.70 15.08 1.84
N LYS A 118 -9.00 15.42 1.78
CA LYS A 118 -10.11 14.56 2.21
C LYS A 118 -11.02 14.21 1.04
N LEU A 119 -11.70 13.08 1.17
CA LEU A 119 -12.72 12.62 0.23
C LEU A 119 -14.10 12.66 0.91
N ASN A 120 -15.12 13.00 0.13
CA ASN A 120 -16.50 12.96 0.59
C ASN A 120 -17.15 11.64 0.13
N ILE A 121 -17.58 10.81 1.05
CA ILE A 121 -18.22 9.53 0.75
C ILE A 121 -19.50 9.68 -0.10
N LYS A 122 -20.20 10.81 0.02
CA LYS A 122 -21.44 11.08 -0.75
C LYS A 122 -21.16 11.13 -2.25
N ASP A 123 -19.98 11.62 -2.66
CA ASP A 123 -19.62 11.70 -4.08
C ASP A 123 -19.45 10.29 -4.67
N PHE A 124 -18.84 9.38 -3.90
CA PHE A 124 -18.75 7.96 -4.28
C PHE A 124 -20.12 7.29 -4.36
N VAL A 125 -21.01 7.53 -3.40
CA VAL A 125 -22.39 7.00 -3.41
C VAL A 125 -23.15 7.53 -4.63
N THR A 126 -22.99 8.80 -4.97
CA THR A 126 -23.65 9.39 -6.14
C THR A 126 -23.16 8.76 -7.44
N GLN A 127 -21.85 8.57 -7.59
CA GLN A 127 -21.23 8.00 -8.78
C GLN A 127 -21.31 6.48 -8.86
N SER A 128 -21.62 5.79 -7.77
CA SER A 128 -21.71 4.32 -7.73
C SER A 128 -22.65 3.71 -8.75
N LYS A 129 -23.71 4.43 -9.12
CA LYS A 129 -24.70 4.00 -10.15
C LYS A 129 -24.13 3.98 -11.57
N ASN A 130 -23.02 4.68 -11.80
CA ASN A 130 -22.39 4.86 -13.10
C ASN A 130 -21.13 3.99 -13.27
N ALA A 131 -20.80 3.13 -12.29
CA ALA A 131 -19.58 2.36 -12.27
C ALA A 131 -19.84 0.87 -12.04
N ASP A 132 -18.98 0.04 -12.66
CA ASP A 132 -19.03 -1.42 -12.56
C ASP A 132 -18.04 -1.94 -11.51
N ILE A 133 -16.95 -1.22 -11.30
CA ILE A 133 -15.90 -1.54 -10.32
C ILE A 133 -15.66 -0.32 -9.43
N LEU A 134 -15.57 -0.52 -8.13
CA LEU A 134 -15.04 0.45 -7.17
C LEU A 134 -13.63 -0.01 -6.79
N TYR A 135 -12.64 0.85 -6.99
CA TYR A 135 -11.28 0.66 -6.47
C TYR A 135 -10.92 1.79 -5.51
N LEU A 136 -10.51 1.43 -4.30
CA LEU A 136 -9.99 2.37 -3.32
C LEU A 136 -8.74 1.78 -2.65
N ASP A 137 -7.64 2.50 -2.72
CA ASP A 137 -6.49 2.30 -1.84
C ASP A 137 -6.78 2.96 -0.48
N SER A 138 -6.82 2.17 0.57
CA SER A 138 -7.24 2.60 1.92
C SER A 138 -6.35 1.98 3.01
N PRO A 139 -5.40 2.76 3.54
CA PRO A 139 -5.07 4.19 3.31
C PRO A 139 -4.58 4.52 1.91
N ASN A 140 -5.02 5.69 1.40
CA ASN A 140 -4.70 6.14 0.06
C ASN A 140 -3.21 6.49 -0.12
N ASN A 141 -2.67 6.13 -1.25
CA ASN A 141 -1.36 6.58 -1.70
C ASN A 141 -1.53 7.52 -2.92
N PRO A 142 -1.17 8.81 -2.80
CA PRO A 142 -0.13 9.34 -1.92
C PRO A 142 -0.60 10.17 -0.72
N THR A 143 -1.89 10.29 -0.45
CA THR A 143 -2.39 11.25 0.54
C THR A 143 -2.32 10.76 1.99
N GLY A 144 -2.34 9.45 2.21
CA GLY A 144 -2.46 8.87 3.55
C GLY A 144 -3.87 8.89 4.13
N PHE A 145 -4.84 9.43 3.38
CA PHE A 145 -6.25 9.50 3.79
C PHE A 145 -6.87 8.10 3.92
N GLN A 146 -7.77 7.96 4.89
CA GLN A 146 -8.61 6.79 5.06
C GLN A 146 -10.02 7.23 5.47
N PHE A 147 -11.04 6.70 4.80
CA PHE A 147 -12.42 6.84 5.25
C PHE A 147 -12.62 6.20 6.64
N SER A 148 -13.63 6.62 7.38
CA SER A 148 -14.06 5.86 8.55
C SER A 148 -14.58 4.48 8.13
N LYS A 149 -14.43 3.49 9.03
CA LYS A 149 -14.92 2.13 8.76
C LYS A 149 -16.40 2.10 8.41
N ILE A 150 -17.20 2.92 9.09
CA ILE A 150 -18.66 3.01 8.89
C ILE A 150 -18.99 3.53 7.49
N GLU A 151 -18.27 4.54 7.02
CA GLU A 151 -18.48 5.09 5.67
C GLU A 151 -18.19 4.05 4.59
N LEU A 152 -17.02 3.37 4.68
CA LEU A 152 -16.69 2.32 3.72
C LEU A 152 -17.68 1.15 3.77
N GLN A 153 -18.11 0.74 4.96
CA GLN A 153 -19.10 -0.32 5.10
C GLN A 153 -20.42 0.03 4.38
N LYS A 154 -20.90 1.27 4.53
CA LYS A 154 -22.10 1.74 3.84
C LYS A 154 -21.92 1.77 2.32
N LEU A 155 -20.78 2.26 1.85
CA LEU A 155 -20.47 2.32 0.42
C LEU A 155 -20.41 0.91 -0.19
N ILE A 156 -19.66 -0.02 0.45
CA ILE A 156 -19.54 -1.41 -0.01
C ILE A 156 -20.91 -2.09 -0.09
N LYS A 157 -21.74 -1.91 0.95
CA LYS A 157 -23.09 -2.50 0.98
C LYS A 157 -23.99 -1.97 -0.12
N SER A 158 -23.84 -0.72 -0.52
CA SER A 158 -24.68 -0.08 -1.55
C SER A 158 -24.13 -0.22 -2.97
N PHE A 159 -22.91 -0.69 -3.16
CA PHE A 159 -22.29 -0.84 -4.47
C PHE A 159 -22.66 -2.19 -5.11
N ASN A 160 -23.27 -2.17 -6.26
CA ASN A 160 -23.76 -3.38 -6.94
C ASN A 160 -22.69 -4.12 -7.74
N GLY A 161 -21.59 -3.46 -8.08
CA GLY A 161 -20.48 -4.02 -8.86
C GLY A 161 -19.38 -4.63 -7.99
N LEU A 162 -18.23 -4.89 -8.60
CA LEU A 162 -17.04 -5.40 -7.90
C LEU A 162 -16.40 -4.30 -7.06
N VAL A 163 -16.08 -4.60 -5.80
CA VAL A 163 -15.38 -3.69 -4.89
C VAL A 163 -13.99 -4.23 -4.59
N ILE A 164 -12.98 -3.43 -4.88
CA ILE A 164 -11.57 -3.73 -4.61
C ILE A 164 -11.04 -2.70 -3.60
N ILE A 165 -10.70 -3.15 -2.41
CA ILE A 165 -10.05 -2.32 -1.40
C ILE A 165 -8.59 -2.75 -1.30
N ASP A 166 -7.69 -1.86 -1.70
CA ASP A 166 -6.25 -2.07 -1.59
C ASP A 166 -5.77 -1.59 -0.21
N GLU A 167 -5.49 -2.54 0.66
CA GLU A 167 -4.98 -2.32 2.01
C GLU A 167 -3.45 -2.49 2.09
N ALA A 168 -2.69 -2.07 1.06
CA ALA A 168 -1.23 -2.16 1.10
C ALA A 168 -0.62 -1.45 2.32
N TYR A 169 -1.34 -0.49 2.91
CA TYR A 169 -0.98 0.22 4.14
C TYR A 169 -1.91 -0.10 5.33
N GLY A 170 -2.69 -1.18 5.23
CA GLY A 170 -3.75 -1.51 6.18
C GLY A 170 -3.26 -1.68 7.63
N GLU A 171 -2.08 -2.26 7.86
CA GLU A 171 -1.53 -2.46 9.20
C GLU A 171 -1.14 -1.14 9.90
N PHE A 172 -0.86 -0.08 9.14
CA PHE A 172 -0.61 1.26 9.70
C PHE A 172 -1.89 2.03 10.03
N SER A 173 -3.02 1.53 9.59
CA SER A 173 -4.34 2.15 9.74
C SER A 173 -5.01 1.81 11.08
N GLU A 174 -6.26 2.20 11.24
CA GLU A 174 -7.04 1.94 12.46
C GLU A 174 -7.86 0.64 12.35
N TYR A 175 -8.13 0.17 11.14
CA TYR A 175 -8.96 -1.02 10.88
C TYR A 175 -8.60 -1.66 9.54
N SER A 176 -8.99 -2.92 9.39
CA SER A 176 -9.00 -3.65 8.11
C SER A 176 -10.43 -4.11 7.79
N LEU A 177 -10.73 -4.23 6.51
CA LEU A 177 -11.99 -4.75 5.99
C LEU A 177 -11.93 -6.24 5.65
N ALA A 178 -10.80 -6.89 5.87
CA ALA A 178 -10.58 -8.30 5.55
C ALA A 178 -11.67 -9.23 6.10
N SER A 179 -12.12 -9.01 7.34
CA SER A 179 -13.18 -9.82 7.97
C SER A 179 -14.56 -9.62 7.36
N MET A 180 -14.79 -8.51 6.66
CA MET A 180 -16.09 -8.19 6.02
C MET A 180 -16.37 -9.02 4.79
N VAL A 181 -15.33 -9.53 4.13
CA VAL A 181 -15.46 -10.36 2.92
C VAL A 181 -16.39 -11.58 3.14
N LYS A 182 -16.47 -12.08 4.39
CA LYS A 182 -17.40 -13.16 4.75
C LYS A 182 -18.88 -12.85 4.49
N ASN A 183 -19.24 -11.56 4.46
CA ASN A 183 -20.62 -11.08 4.35
C ASN A 183 -20.86 -10.23 3.08
N HIS A 184 -19.87 -10.10 2.21
CA HIS A 184 -19.95 -9.29 0.99
C HIS A 184 -19.28 -10.03 -0.17
N ASP A 185 -20.10 -10.68 -1.00
CA ASP A 185 -19.61 -11.52 -2.11
C ASP A 185 -18.90 -10.75 -3.21
N ASN A 186 -19.15 -9.45 -3.30
CA ASN A 186 -18.53 -8.57 -4.27
C ASN A 186 -17.26 -7.84 -3.76
N LEU A 187 -16.82 -8.11 -2.53
CA LEU A 187 -15.67 -7.45 -1.91
C LEU A 187 -14.39 -8.27 -2.07
N ILE A 188 -13.36 -7.62 -2.58
CA ILE A 188 -11.98 -8.10 -2.59
C ILE A 188 -11.13 -7.14 -1.75
N VAL A 189 -10.40 -7.66 -0.77
CA VAL A 189 -9.40 -6.92 -0.02
C VAL A 189 -8.02 -7.40 -0.43
N VAL A 190 -7.17 -6.50 -0.91
CA VAL A 190 -5.80 -6.81 -1.35
C VAL A 190 -4.81 -6.31 -0.32
N GLN A 191 -3.84 -7.15 0.04
CA GLN A 191 -2.82 -6.87 1.06
C GLN A 191 -1.43 -7.30 0.58
N THR A 192 -0.36 -6.82 1.24
CA THR A 192 1.03 -7.13 0.86
C THR A 192 1.97 -7.13 2.07
N LEU A 193 3.03 -7.95 2.02
CA LEU A 193 4.09 -7.92 3.01
C LEU A 193 5.16 -6.86 2.69
N SER A 194 5.01 -6.12 1.60
CA SER A 194 6.01 -5.13 1.15
C SER A 194 6.18 -3.95 2.10
N LYS A 195 5.14 -3.57 2.87
CA LYS A 195 5.10 -2.33 3.65
C LYS A 195 5.31 -2.59 5.14
N SER A 196 4.34 -3.15 5.84
CA SER A 196 4.40 -3.37 7.29
C SER A 196 5.51 -4.34 7.70
N PHE A 197 5.70 -5.41 6.95
CA PHE A 197 6.74 -6.41 7.20
C PHE A 197 8.13 -6.05 6.66
N GLY A 198 8.28 -4.98 5.88
CA GLY A 198 9.57 -4.56 5.32
C GLY A 198 10.14 -5.53 4.28
N LEU A 199 9.31 -6.28 3.59
CA LEU A 199 9.70 -7.33 2.66
C LEU A 199 9.38 -6.99 1.19
N ALA A 200 9.54 -5.72 0.83
CA ALA A 200 9.24 -5.24 -0.53
C ALA A 200 9.98 -6.03 -1.63
N GLY A 201 11.22 -6.44 -1.38
CA GLY A 201 12.04 -7.21 -2.32
C GLY A 201 11.57 -8.65 -2.55
N LEU A 202 10.76 -9.23 -1.67
CA LEU A 202 10.22 -10.60 -1.80
C LEU A 202 9.00 -10.68 -2.71
N ARG A 203 8.35 -9.56 -3.01
CA ARG A 203 7.19 -9.53 -3.90
C ARG A 203 6.07 -10.48 -3.47
N LEU A 204 5.65 -10.44 -2.21
CA LEU A 204 4.53 -11.23 -1.70
C LEU A 204 3.31 -10.35 -1.44
N GLY A 205 2.25 -10.61 -2.18
CA GLY A 205 0.91 -10.08 -1.98
C GLY A 205 -0.11 -11.20 -1.81
N TYR A 206 -1.24 -10.87 -1.22
CA TYR A 206 -2.38 -11.77 -1.13
C TYR A 206 -3.68 -10.97 -1.19
N PHE A 207 -4.76 -11.65 -1.50
CA PHE A 207 -6.09 -11.07 -1.44
C PHE A 207 -7.04 -11.96 -0.62
N ILE A 208 -8.11 -11.36 -0.16
CA ILE A 208 -9.20 -12.01 0.52
C ILE A 208 -10.47 -11.70 -0.27
N ALA A 209 -11.16 -12.74 -0.72
CA ALA A 209 -12.39 -12.65 -1.50
C ALA A 209 -13.33 -13.80 -1.15
N ASN A 210 -14.56 -13.80 -1.66
CA ASN A 210 -15.42 -14.96 -1.53
C ASN A 210 -14.79 -16.19 -2.19
N LYS A 211 -15.20 -17.40 -1.73
CA LYS A 211 -14.64 -18.67 -2.22
C LYS A 211 -14.72 -18.81 -3.74
N LYS A 212 -15.85 -18.44 -4.34
CA LYS A 212 -16.08 -18.60 -5.80
C LYS A 212 -15.08 -17.75 -6.61
N PHE A 213 -14.86 -16.50 -6.20
CA PHE A 213 -13.86 -15.65 -6.82
C PHE A 213 -12.44 -16.20 -6.61
N THR A 214 -12.14 -16.62 -5.38
CA THR A 214 -10.82 -17.17 -5.04
C THR A 214 -10.49 -18.42 -5.86
N ASP A 215 -11.44 -19.34 -5.98
CA ASP A 215 -11.27 -20.55 -6.81
C ASP A 215 -11.04 -20.20 -8.29
N ALA A 216 -11.83 -19.28 -8.84
CA ALA A 216 -11.66 -18.83 -10.23
C ALA A 216 -10.30 -18.16 -10.44
N PHE A 217 -9.91 -17.26 -9.53
CA PHE A 217 -8.63 -16.57 -9.61
C PHE A 217 -7.45 -17.55 -9.52
N MET A 218 -7.40 -18.40 -8.50
CA MET A 218 -6.26 -19.26 -8.24
C MET A 218 -6.12 -20.42 -9.22
N ASN A 219 -7.23 -20.96 -9.75
CA ASN A 219 -7.21 -22.14 -10.63
C ASN A 219 -7.23 -21.81 -12.12
N VAL A 220 -7.67 -20.58 -12.50
CA VAL A 220 -7.86 -20.21 -13.91
C VAL A 220 -6.97 -19.04 -14.31
N LEU A 221 -6.92 -17.98 -13.50
CA LEU A 221 -6.24 -16.74 -13.87
C LEU A 221 -4.79 -16.68 -13.40
N GLN A 222 -4.50 -17.27 -12.23
CA GLN A 222 -3.17 -17.23 -11.65
C GLN A 222 -2.22 -18.16 -12.42
N TYR A 223 -0.97 -17.76 -12.53
CA TYR A 223 0.08 -18.63 -13.09
C TYR A 223 0.28 -19.88 -12.21
N PRO A 224 0.72 -21.01 -12.79
CA PRO A 224 0.87 -22.27 -12.03
C PRO A 224 1.79 -22.15 -10.82
N TYR A 225 2.83 -21.32 -10.91
CA TYR A 225 3.83 -21.11 -9.85
C TYR A 225 4.10 -19.62 -9.66
N PRO A 226 3.14 -18.85 -9.08
CA PRO A 226 3.22 -17.39 -9.04
C PRO A 226 4.29 -16.86 -8.08
N LEU A 227 4.74 -17.70 -7.14
CA LEU A 227 5.70 -17.33 -6.11
C LEU A 227 6.88 -18.31 -6.12
N SER A 228 8.09 -17.77 -5.92
CA SER A 228 9.26 -18.60 -5.70
C SER A 228 9.21 -19.31 -4.34
N THR A 229 9.89 -20.44 -4.22
CA THR A 229 10.03 -21.17 -2.95
C THR A 229 10.59 -20.27 -1.85
N ILE A 230 11.59 -19.42 -2.18
CA ILE A 230 12.18 -18.46 -1.25
C ILE A 230 11.14 -17.45 -0.77
N THR A 231 10.31 -16.92 -1.66
CA THR A 231 9.22 -15.98 -1.30
C THR A 231 8.22 -16.63 -0.34
N ILE A 232 7.82 -17.87 -0.61
CA ILE A 232 6.84 -18.61 0.20
C ILE A 232 7.38 -18.84 1.61
N GLU A 233 8.56 -19.43 1.75
CA GLU A 233 9.17 -19.75 3.05
C GLU A 233 9.48 -18.49 3.86
N SER A 234 9.93 -17.44 3.18
CA SER A 234 10.14 -16.13 3.80
C SER A 234 8.82 -15.53 4.33
N GLY A 235 7.75 -15.64 3.55
CA GLY A 235 6.42 -15.15 3.92
C GLY A 235 5.84 -15.89 5.12
N ILE A 236 6.01 -17.22 5.17
CA ILE A 236 5.56 -18.06 6.29
C ILE A 236 6.21 -17.58 7.59
N LEU A 237 7.55 -17.51 7.64
CA LEU A 237 8.25 -17.07 8.85
C LEU A 237 7.87 -15.63 9.23
N ALA A 238 7.77 -14.74 8.25
CA ALA A 238 7.41 -13.34 8.51
C ALA A 238 6.03 -13.23 9.18
N LEU A 239 5.04 -13.95 8.66
CA LEU A 239 3.69 -13.98 9.22
C LEU A 239 3.64 -14.66 10.61
N GLU A 240 4.45 -15.67 10.87
CA GLU A 240 4.57 -16.27 12.20
C GLU A 240 5.16 -15.29 13.23
N LYS A 241 6.01 -14.37 12.79
CA LYS A 241 6.60 -13.31 13.63
C LYS A 241 5.78 -11.99 13.63
N PHE A 242 4.49 -12.03 13.36
CA PHE A 242 3.66 -10.83 13.20
C PHE A 242 3.58 -9.92 14.44
N GLU A 243 3.86 -10.42 15.64
CA GLU A 243 3.93 -9.59 16.84
C GLU A 243 5.10 -8.58 16.77
N LEU A 244 6.22 -8.95 16.16
CA LEU A 244 7.31 -8.00 15.88
C LEU A 244 6.82 -6.89 14.94
N MET A 245 6.11 -7.26 13.87
CA MET A 245 5.54 -6.29 12.92
C MET A 245 4.62 -5.31 13.63
N LYS A 246 3.75 -5.74 14.52
CA LYS A 246 2.84 -4.85 15.29
C LYS A 246 3.61 -3.82 16.11
N LYS A 247 4.69 -4.24 16.77
CA LYS A 247 5.57 -3.34 17.53
C LYS A 247 6.18 -2.28 16.60
N ILE A 248 6.76 -2.70 15.48
CA ILE A 248 7.35 -1.81 14.49
C ILE A 248 6.33 -0.83 13.91
N VAL A 249 5.10 -1.28 13.64
CA VAL A 249 4.00 -0.41 13.18
C VAL A 249 3.67 0.65 14.24
N THR A 250 3.70 0.30 15.51
CA THR A 250 3.49 1.26 16.61
C THR A 250 4.59 2.33 16.62
N ASP A 251 5.85 1.93 16.49
CA ASP A 251 6.98 2.86 16.43
C ASP A 251 6.88 3.80 15.21
N ILE A 252 6.46 3.28 14.06
CA ILE A 252 6.21 4.07 12.85
C ILE A 252 5.08 5.08 13.08
N LYS A 253 4.01 4.73 13.76
CA LYS A 253 2.90 5.65 14.09
C LYS A 253 3.37 6.80 14.99
N ILE A 254 4.24 6.52 15.96
CA ILE A 254 4.84 7.53 16.84
C ILE A 254 5.72 8.49 16.03
N GLU A 255 6.61 7.97 15.20
CA GLU A 255 7.50 8.76 14.37
C GLU A 255 6.74 9.56 13.29
N ARG A 256 5.66 9.00 12.73
CA ARG A 256 4.76 9.71 11.81
C ARG A 256 4.18 10.95 12.47
N LYS A 257 3.66 10.80 13.70
CA LYS A 257 3.12 11.92 14.48
C LYS A 257 4.20 12.99 14.71
N ARG A 258 5.42 12.57 15.11
CA ARG A 258 6.55 13.48 15.32
C ARG A 258 6.92 14.27 14.06
N ILE A 259 6.94 13.63 12.89
CA ILE A 259 7.23 14.29 11.61
C ILE A 259 6.13 15.31 11.27
N ILE A 260 4.85 14.90 11.39
CA ILE A 260 3.72 15.80 11.12
C ILE A 260 3.81 17.06 12.01
N GLU A 261 3.92 16.88 13.33
CA GLU A 261 3.98 17.97 14.31
C GLU A 261 5.19 18.89 14.11
N THR A 262 6.31 18.33 13.63
CA THR A 262 7.51 19.13 13.37
C THR A 262 7.39 19.93 12.08
N LEU A 263 6.89 19.33 11.00
CA LEU A 263 6.69 20.03 9.73
C LEU A 263 5.61 21.11 9.82
N GLN A 264 4.57 20.91 10.65
CA GLN A 264 3.50 21.91 10.90
C GLN A 264 4.00 23.19 11.59
N LYS A 265 5.21 23.20 12.15
CA LYS A 265 5.79 24.42 12.72
C LYS A 265 6.29 25.44 11.68
N TYR A 266 6.34 25.02 10.42
CA TYR A 266 6.79 25.88 9.32
C TYR A 266 5.59 26.34 8.50
N ASP A 267 5.25 27.63 8.56
CA ASP A 267 4.15 28.25 7.81
C ASP A 267 4.27 28.08 6.29
N SER A 268 5.49 27.81 5.81
CA SER A 268 5.77 27.50 4.40
C SER A 268 5.31 26.13 3.95
N PHE A 269 4.80 25.28 4.86
CA PHE A 269 4.33 23.94 4.55
C PHE A 269 2.86 23.73 4.96
N GLN A 270 2.07 23.19 4.06
CA GLN A 270 0.78 22.60 4.42
C GLN A 270 0.97 21.07 4.57
N VAL A 271 0.77 20.56 5.77
CA VAL A 271 1.02 19.15 6.11
C VAL A 271 -0.31 18.42 6.31
N PHE A 272 -0.45 17.25 5.72
CA PHE A 272 -1.69 16.47 5.76
C PHE A 272 -1.58 15.29 6.72
N ASP A 273 -2.70 14.96 7.38
CA ASP A 273 -2.79 13.73 8.18
C ASP A 273 -2.59 12.49 7.34
N SER A 274 -2.02 11.46 7.96
CA SER A 274 -1.77 10.20 7.28
C SER A 274 -2.10 9.00 8.17
N LYS A 275 -2.68 7.97 7.57
CA LYS A 275 -2.90 6.64 8.17
C LYS A 275 -1.94 5.58 7.58
N ALA A 276 -0.94 5.99 6.79
CA ALA A 276 0.07 5.14 6.16
C ALA A 276 1.45 5.28 6.82
N ASN A 277 2.49 4.68 6.25
CA ASN A 277 3.88 4.84 6.70
C ASN A 277 4.62 5.99 5.99
N PHE A 278 3.90 7.03 5.60
CA PHE A 278 4.44 8.23 4.97
C PHE A 278 3.61 9.46 5.33
N VAL A 279 4.13 10.62 5.04
CA VAL A 279 3.45 11.92 5.20
C VAL A 279 3.51 12.67 3.88
N LEU A 280 2.35 13.18 3.44
CA LEU A 280 2.22 14.13 2.34
C LEU A 280 2.27 15.56 2.90
N PHE A 281 2.99 16.45 2.23
CA PHE A 281 2.98 17.87 2.53
C PHE A 281 3.14 18.70 1.24
N ASP A 282 2.54 19.88 1.20
CA ASP A 282 2.73 20.86 0.13
C ASP A 282 3.74 21.91 0.59
N ALA A 283 4.87 22.02 -0.09
CA ALA A 283 5.88 23.04 0.09
C ALA A 283 5.68 24.22 -0.88
N HIS A 284 4.50 24.31 -1.48
CA HIS A 284 4.09 25.37 -2.40
C HIS A 284 5.12 25.64 -3.50
N GLY A 285 5.44 26.90 -3.78
CA GLY A 285 6.42 27.29 -4.81
C GLY A 285 7.87 26.87 -4.49
N SER A 286 8.17 26.57 -3.21
CA SER A 286 9.52 26.18 -2.77
C SER A 286 9.84 24.69 -2.95
N TYR A 287 8.90 23.86 -3.35
CA TYR A 287 9.03 22.40 -3.36
C TYR A 287 10.23 21.87 -4.16
N LYS A 288 10.60 22.52 -5.27
CA LYS A 288 11.78 22.14 -6.06
C LYS A 288 13.06 22.40 -5.27
N ARG A 289 13.16 23.56 -4.60
CA ARG A 289 14.30 23.92 -3.75
C ARG A 289 14.43 22.94 -2.58
N VAL A 290 13.32 22.65 -1.88
CA VAL A 290 13.29 21.67 -0.79
C VAL A 290 13.74 20.29 -1.27
N TYR A 291 13.20 19.81 -2.39
CA TYR A 291 13.57 18.52 -2.96
C TYR A 291 15.05 18.44 -3.34
N SER A 292 15.59 19.46 -4.03
CA SER A 292 17.00 19.47 -4.45
C SER A 292 17.96 19.58 -3.26
N ALA A 293 17.69 20.44 -2.29
CA ALA A 293 18.52 20.60 -1.10
C ALA A 293 18.57 19.32 -0.23
N LEU A 294 17.46 18.59 -0.12
CA LEU A 294 17.46 17.27 0.53
C LEU A 294 18.30 16.25 -0.25
N ALA A 295 18.15 16.23 -1.58
CA ALA A 295 18.92 15.32 -2.44
C ALA A 295 20.45 15.59 -2.37
N GLU A 296 20.87 16.87 -2.33
CA GLU A 296 22.27 17.28 -2.15
C GLU A 296 22.84 16.79 -0.82
N GLN A 297 22.00 16.66 0.23
CA GLN A 297 22.37 16.09 1.53
C GLN A 297 22.22 14.55 1.58
N GLY A 298 21.99 13.90 0.43
CA GLY A 298 21.82 12.45 0.34
C GLY A 298 20.48 11.94 0.89
N ILE A 299 19.45 12.79 1.01
CA ILE A 299 18.13 12.42 1.51
C ILE A 299 17.14 12.35 0.35
N SER A 300 16.65 11.14 0.03
CA SER A 300 15.69 10.93 -1.04
C SER A 300 14.26 10.92 -0.50
N ILE A 301 13.41 11.83 -1.01
CA ILE A 301 11.96 11.83 -0.78
C ILE A 301 11.22 11.77 -2.11
N ARG A 302 9.91 11.58 -2.10
CA ARG A 302 9.13 11.51 -3.34
C ARG A 302 8.63 12.89 -3.76
N LYS A 303 9.04 13.32 -4.94
CA LYS A 303 8.48 14.52 -5.59
C LYS A 303 7.24 14.12 -6.37
N LEU A 304 6.08 14.72 -6.02
CA LEU A 304 4.78 14.48 -6.65
C LEU A 304 4.34 15.67 -7.51
N GLY A 305 4.72 16.90 -7.11
CA GLY A 305 4.35 18.10 -7.82
C GLY A 305 2.90 18.50 -7.59
N LYS A 306 2.11 18.65 -8.67
CA LYS A 306 0.73 19.11 -8.56
C LYS A 306 -0.24 17.97 -8.18
N ILE A 307 -1.02 18.19 -7.11
CA ILE A 307 -2.17 17.35 -6.71
C ILE A 307 -3.35 18.31 -6.43
N GLY A 308 -4.42 18.22 -7.23
CA GLY A 308 -5.53 19.19 -7.12
C GLY A 308 -5.05 20.63 -7.27
N ASN A 309 -5.33 21.46 -6.27
CA ASN A 309 -4.89 22.87 -6.20
C ASN A 309 -3.48 23.03 -5.61
N HIS A 310 -2.93 22.00 -4.96
CA HIS A 310 -1.58 22.00 -4.39
C HIS A 310 -0.53 21.83 -5.49
N LYS A 311 0.40 22.81 -5.57
CA LYS A 311 1.37 22.87 -6.67
C LYS A 311 2.75 22.29 -6.32
N GLY A 312 3.00 21.98 -5.04
CA GLY A 312 4.30 21.62 -4.53
C GLY A 312 4.32 20.39 -3.62
N CYS A 313 3.52 19.37 -3.94
CA CYS A 313 3.40 18.17 -3.11
C CYS A 313 4.68 17.33 -3.10
N LEU A 314 5.11 17.02 -1.90
CA LEU A 314 6.21 16.12 -1.57
C LEU A 314 5.69 15.04 -0.61
N ARG A 315 6.24 13.83 -0.69
CA ARG A 315 5.89 12.74 0.22
C ARG A 315 7.16 12.17 0.83
N VAL A 316 7.20 12.08 2.16
CA VAL A 316 8.30 11.50 2.93
C VAL A 316 7.86 10.19 3.59
N THR A 317 8.61 9.13 3.40
CA THR A 317 8.43 7.84 4.09
C THR A 317 8.88 7.96 5.54
N ILE A 318 8.22 7.26 6.45
CA ILE A 318 8.65 7.16 7.84
C ILE A 318 9.75 6.07 7.93
N GLY A 319 10.96 6.50 8.16
CA GLY A 319 12.14 5.65 8.36
C GLY A 319 12.43 5.39 9.84
N THR A 320 13.66 4.98 10.14
CA THR A 320 14.13 4.88 11.52
C THR A 320 14.15 6.27 12.18
N LYS A 321 14.17 6.31 13.50
CA LYS A 321 14.27 7.57 14.24
C LYS A 321 15.48 8.41 13.80
N GLU A 322 16.61 7.76 13.49
CA GLU A 322 17.81 8.41 12.98
C GLU A 322 17.57 9.00 11.58
N MET A 323 17.01 8.23 10.65
CA MET A 323 16.70 8.70 9.29
C MET A 323 15.74 9.88 9.32
N ASN A 324 14.68 9.78 10.13
CA ASN A 324 13.69 10.85 10.31
C ASN A 324 14.32 12.11 10.93
N SER A 325 15.24 11.94 11.89
CA SER A 325 15.95 13.07 12.51
C SER A 325 16.88 13.78 11.52
N LYS A 326 17.59 13.04 10.66
CA LYS A 326 18.40 13.62 9.58
C LYS A 326 17.53 14.42 8.61
N PHE A 327 16.38 13.88 8.21
CA PHE A 327 15.40 14.61 7.37
C PHE A 327 14.93 15.90 8.03
N LEU A 328 14.50 15.85 9.30
CA LEU A 328 13.99 17.03 10.01
C LEU A 328 15.08 18.09 10.27
N LEU A 329 16.33 17.67 10.51
CA LEU A 329 17.47 18.58 10.62
C LEU A 329 17.74 19.30 9.29
N ALA A 330 17.74 18.56 8.17
CA ALA A 330 17.93 19.16 6.85
C ALA A 330 16.81 20.16 6.49
N ILE A 331 15.56 19.87 6.87
CA ILE A 331 14.44 20.85 6.72
C ILE A 331 14.67 22.09 7.57
N ARG A 332 15.07 21.93 8.83
CA ARG A 332 15.37 23.06 9.72
C ARG A 332 16.48 23.95 9.14
N ASP A 333 17.60 23.36 8.71
CA ASP A 333 18.74 24.09 8.21
C ASP A 333 18.46 24.79 6.85
N LEU A 334 17.42 24.34 6.13
CA LEU A 334 16.95 24.95 4.89
C LEU A 334 16.02 26.15 5.12
N LEU A 335 15.24 26.15 6.21
CA LEU A 335 14.16 27.10 6.46
C LEU A 335 14.44 28.05 7.63
N GLY A 336 15.36 27.69 8.53
CA GLY A 336 15.82 28.50 9.67
C GLY A 336 17.00 29.30 9.31
#